data_b0be903a263453ecc13397f4b3a4c60b
#
_entry.id   b0be903a263453ecc13397f4b3a4c60b
#
_cell.length_a   1.000
_cell.length_b   1.000
_cell.length_c   1.000
_cell.angle_alpha   90.00
_cell.angle_beta   90.00
_cell.angle_gamma   90.00
#
_symmetry.space_group_name_H-M   'P 1'
#
loop_
_entity.id
_entity.type
_entity.pdbx_description
1 polymer ?
#
loop_
_entity_poly.entity_id
_entity_poly.type
_entity_poly.pdbx_seq_one_letter_code
_entity_poly.pdbx_strand_id
1 'polypeptide(L)'
;MIRELLRAIVSSPSMPSLEKITAALEGIAPLRLAAEWDAVGLLVTTRRATIDRAMTCLSLTPAVAREAVRERADLVVSHHPLPFRPVGRITDDSATGSVLLELVGAGIAIWSSHTAWDSAAGGINDQLAGLLSLEHVVPIEPDEIYPLAGFGRAGAAPAKWSVEQLARHVASRLGVKGVQVAGDARRPAGRVGIVCGSGGESIAAVKQAGCDTLVTGEIKLHGALEAVAAGLAVVAVGHHASERFAMETMAARLAEAVPGLTCWASRDEADPLHWVAP
;
A
#
# COMPACT_ATOMS: atom_id res chain seq x y z
N MET A 1 1.28 27.34 -46.20
CA MET A 1 0.37 26.14 -46.14
C MET A 1 1.10 24.84 -45.97
N ILE A 2 2.14 24.45 -46.76
CA ILE A 2 2.88 23.18 -46.54
C ILE A 2 3.81 23.21 -45.31
N ARG A 3 4.33 24.36 -44.87
CA ARG A 3 5.18 24.51 -43.67
C ARG A 3 4.41 24.49 -42.34
N GLU A 4 3.11 24.76 -42.35
CA GLU A 4 2.27 24.63 -41.15
C GLU A 4 1.75 23.20 -40.97
N LEU A 5 1.57 22.43 -42.04
CA LEU A 5 1.25 21.00 -41.98
C LEU A 5 2.41 20.13 -41.47
N LEU A 6 3.66 20.57 -41.61
CA LEU A 6 4.83 19.86 -41.08
C LEU A 6 5.12 20.17 -39.60
N ARG A 7 4.46 21.16 -38.97
CA ARG A 7 4.54 21.45 -37.55
C ARG A 7 3.55 20.64 -36.72
N ALA A 8 2.61 19.95 -37.33
CA ALA A 8 1.75 18.97 -36.71
C ALA A 8 2.32 17.54 -36.79
N ILE A 9 3.64 17.38 -36.87
CA ILE A 9 4.30 16.16 -36.48
C ILE A 9 4.13 16.13 -34.97
N VAL A 10 3.08 15.43 -34.53
CA VAL A 10 2.85 15.00 -33.16
C VAL A 10 4.20 14.58 -32.60
N SER A 11 4.79 15.41 -31.74
CA SER A 11 5.92 14.99 -30.93
C SER A 11 5.41 13.82 -30.13
N SER A 12 5.79 12.62 -30.50
CA SER A 12 5.59 11.45 -29.63
C SER A 12 6.05 11.88 -28.24
N PRO A 13 5.25 11.73 -27.19
CA PRO A 13 5.66 12.15 -25.87
C PRO A 13 7.03 11.51 -25.63
N SER A 14 8.04 12.33 -25.33
CA SER A 14 9.37 11.81 -25.02
C SER A 14 9.22 10.87 -23.84
N MET A 15 9.75 9.65 -23.98
CA MET A 15 9.71 8.63 -22.94
C MET A 15 10.23 9.22 -21.62
N PRO A 16 9.53 9.03 -20.49
CA PRO A 16 9.87 9.68 -19.23
C PRO A 16 11.20 9.15 -18.66
N SER A 17 11.99 10.05 -18.06
CA SER A 17 13.18 9.67 -17.30
C SER A 17 12.79 9.09 -15.95
N LEU A 18 13.70 8.32 -15.33
CA LEU A 18 13.50 7.80 -13.97
C LEU A 18 13.23 8.92 -12.96
N GLU A 19 13.95 10.06 -13.07
CA GLU A 19 13.77 11.23 -12.19
C GLU A 19 12.36 11.81 -12.29
N LYS A 20 11.80 11.91 -13.49
CA LYS A 20 10.42 12.39 -13.68
C LYS A 20 9.41 11.45 -13.00
N ILE A 21 9.65 10.13 -13.09
CA ILE A 21 8.76 9.14 -12.49
C ILE A 21 8.89 9.15 -10.96
N THR A 22 10.11 9.21 -10.42
CA THR A 22 10.32 9.27 -8.97
C THR A 22 9.74 10.56 -8.37
N ALA A 23 9.85 11.69 -9.06
CA ALA A 23 9.20 12.93 -8.64
C ALA A 23 7.66 12.81 -8.64
N ALA A 24 7.07 12.11 -9.61
CA ALA A 24 5.63 11.84 -9.63
C ALA A 24 5.20 10.91 -8.48
N LEU A 25 5.98 9.86 -8.20
CA LEU A 25 5.75 8.96 -7.07
C LEU A 25 5.83 9.69 -5.73
N GLU A 26 6.81 10.59 -5.58
CA GLU A 26 6.93 11.45 -4.39
C GLU A 26 5.77 12.44 -4.28
N GLY A 27 5.22 12.91 -5.39
CA GLY A 27 3.99 13.70 -5.41
C GLY A 27 2.75 12.92 -4.97
N ILE A 28 2.69 11.61 -5.27
CA ILE A 28 1.60 10.71 -4.84
C ILE A 28 1.72 10.33 -3.36
N ALA A 29 2.94 10.03 -2.91
CA ALA A 29 3.28 9.58 -1.56
C ALA A 29 4.57 10.25 -1.09
N PRO A 30 4.49 11.47 -0.51
CA PRO A 30 5.66 12.22 -0.08
C PRO A 30 6.52 11.44 0.92
N LEU A 31 7.78 11.19 0.59
CA LEU A 31 8.68 10.33 1.39
C LEU A 31 8.88 10.83 2.82
N ARG A 32 8.72 12.14 3.07
CA ARG A 32 8.77 12.70 4.42
C ARG A 32 7.66 12.21 5.36
N LEU A 33 6.59 11.61 4.81
CA LEU A 33 5.50 11.00 5.59
C LEU A 33 5.82 9.57 6.06
N ALA A 34 6.95 9.02 5.61
CA ALA A 34 7.38 7.69 6.05
C ALA A 34 7.81 7.69 7.52
N ALA A 35 7.64 6.54 8.16
CA ALA A 35 8.17 6.32 9.50
C ALA A 35 9.71 6.41 9.47
N GLU A 36 10.31 6.93 10.54
CA GLU A 36 11.77 7.17 10.62
C GLU A 36 12.63 5.93 10.39
N TRP A 37 12.11 4.75 10.74
CA TRP A 37 12.79 3.46 10.57
C TRP A 37 12.68 2.88 9.16
N ASP A 38 11.85 3.48 8.30
CA ASP A 38 11.43 2.87 7.03
C ASP A 38 12.42 3.16 5.89
N ALA A 39 12.60 2.19 5.02
CA ALA A 39 13.45 2.31 3.83
C ALA A 39 12.57 2.59 2.60
N VAL A 40 12.33 3.87 2.29
CA VAL A 40 11.47 4.29 1.18
C VAL A 40 12.24 5.03 0.09
N GLY A 41 11.62 5.20 -1.08
CA GLY A 41 12.19 5.88 -2.23
C GLY A 41 12.80 4.92 -3.25
N LEU A 42 13.80 5.38 -4.00
CA LEU A 42 14.50 4.58 -5.00
C LEU A 42 15.51 3.66 -4.32
N LEU A 43 15.16 2.38 -4.20
CA LEU A 43 15.98 1.38 -3.51
C LEU A 43 17.03 0.75 -4.43
N VAL A 44 16.69 0.55 -5.71
CA VAL A 44 17.58 0.06 -6.75
C VAL A 44 17.41 0.91 -7.99
N THR A 45 18.50 1.50 -8.46
CA THR A 45 18.50 2.31 -9.68
C THR A 45 18.70 1.45 -10.92
N THR A 46 18.48 2.05 -12.11
CA THR A 46 18.77 1.46 -13.41
C THR A 46 19.69 2.35 -14.23
N ARG A 47 20.36 1.79 -15.23
CA ARG A 47 21.14 2.55 -16.23
C ARG A 47 20.34 2.88 -17.49
N ARG A 48 19.05 2.56 -17.53
CA ARG A 48 18.17 2.89 -18.64
C ARG A 48 18.00 4.41 -18.73
N ALA A 49 18.07 4.96 -19.94
CA ALA A 49 17.87 6.39 -20.16
C ALA A 49 16.39 6.79 -20.02
N THR A 50 15.48 5.87 -20.33
CA THR A 50 14.03 6.07 -20.29
C THR A 50 13.35 4.88 -19.60
N ILE A 51 12.17 5.13 -19.05
CA ILE A 51 11.32 4.15 -18.39
C ILE A 51 9.95 4.17 -19.08
N ASP A 52 9.59 3.07 -19.70
CA ASP A 52 8.35 2.98 -20.48
C ASP A 52 7.28 2.17 -19.77
N ARG A 53 7.71 1.25 -18.91
CA ARG A 53 6.85 0.24 -18.29
C ARG A 53 7.13 0.15 -16.80
N ALA A 54 6.11 0.44 -15.99
CA ALA A 54 6.18 0.34 -14.54
C ALA A 54 5.12 -0.64 -14.02
N MET A 55 5.54 -1.61 -13.21
CA MET A 55 4.67 -2.55 -12.53
C MET A 55 4.54 -2.18 -11.06
N THR A 56 3.32 -2.18 -10.51
CA THR A 56 3.09 -2.01 -9.08
C THR A 56 2.83 -3.37 -8.41
N CYS A 57 3.26 -3.54 -7.17
CA CYS A 57 2.99 -4.73 -6.37
C CYS A 57 3.01 -4.41 -4.88
N LEU A 58 2.38 -5.25 -4.07
CA LEU A 58 2.48 -5.17 -2.62
C LEU A 58 3.87 -5.63 -2.16
N SER A 59 4.26 -6.84 -2.56
CA SER A 59 5.53 -7.45 -2.15
C SER A 59 6.31 -8.00 -3.34
N LEU A 60 7.61 -7.73 -3.40
CA LEU A 60 8.53 -8.30 -4.38
C LEU A 60 8.89 -9.74 -3.99
N THR A 61 8.09 -10.69 -4.48
CA THR A 61 8.35 -12.13 -4.37
C THR A 61 9.10 -12.65 -5.61
N PRO A 62 9.68 -13.87 -5.59
CA PRO A 62 10.27 -14.46 -6.79
C PRO A 62 9.28 -14.60 -7.96
N ALA A 63 7.99 -14.81 -7.70
CA ALA A 63 6.95 -14.86 -8.74
C ALA A 63 6.75 -13.48 -9.39
N VAL A 64 6.64 -12.44 -8.57
CA VAL A 64 6.50 -11.04 -9.01
C VAL A 64 7.73 -10.56 -9.77
N ALA A 65 8.95 -10.94 -9.33
CA ALA A 65 10.19 -10.60 -10.04
C ALA A 65 10.22 -11.24 -11.44
N ARG A 66 9.86 -12.53 -11.55
CA ARG A 66 9.74 -13.20 -12.87
C ARG A 66 8.68 -12.56 -13.76
N GLU A 67 7.55 -12.13 -13.19
CA GLU A 67 6.55 -11.36 -13.93
C GLU A 67 7.14 -10.07 -14.48
N ALA A 68 7.81 -9.28 -13.64
CA ALA A 68 8.45 -8.02 -14.05
C ALA A 68 9.42 -8.22 -15.22
N VAL A 69 10.24 -9.26 -15.18
CA VAL A 69 11.18 -9.61 -16.26
C VAL A 69 10.43 -10.06 -17.52
N ARG A 70 9.48 -10.98 -17.39
CA ARG A 70 8.65 -11.49 -18.50
C ARG A 70 7.89 -10.38 -19.22
N GLU A 71 7.27 -9.49 -18.46
CA GLU A 71 6.50 -8.35 -18.96
C GLU A 71 7.39 -7.16 -19.35
N ARG A 72 8.73 -7.28 -19.24
CA ARG A 72 9.71 -6.24 -19.60
C ARG A 72 9.42 -4.93 -18.86
N ALA A 73 9.19 -4.98 -17.56
CA ALA A 73 9.15 -3.79 -16.74
C ALA A 73 10.52 -3.11 -16.72
N ASP A 74 10.54 -1.79 -16.66
CA ASP A 74 11.74 -0.98 -16.45
C ASP A 74 11.86 -0.54 -14.98
N LEU A 75 10.70 -0.48 -14.30
CA LEU A 75 10.56 -0.10 -12.90
C LEU A 75 9.53 -1.00 -12.21
N VAL A 76 9.83 -1.44 -10.99
CA VAL A 76 8.82 -1.97 -10.08
C VAL A 76 8.61 -0.97 -8.94
N VAL A 77 7.34 -0.61 -8.71
CA VAL A 77 6.89 0.18 -7.57
C VAL A 77 6.26 -0.79 -6.57
N SER A 78 7.01 -1.20 -5.56
CA SER A 78 6.51 -2.06 -4.50
C SER A 78 6.02 -1.24 -3.31
N HIS A 79 4.98 -1.72 -2.64
CA HIS A 79 4.61 -1.16 -1.35
C HIS A 79 5.67 -1.52 -0.31
N HIS A 80 5.89 -2.80 -0.06
CA HIS A 80 6.93 -3.26 0.84
C HIS A 80 8.32 -3.08 0.23
N PRO A 81 9.28 -2.46 0.96
CA PRO A 81 10.63 -2.26 0.44
C PRO A 81 11.40 -3.57 0.31
N LEU A 82 12.17 -3.70 -0.77
CA LEU A 82 13.12 -4.78 -0.94
C LEU A 82 14.49 -4.21 -1.37
N PRO A 83 15.53 -4.38 -0.55
CA PRO A 83 15.53 -5.10 0.73
C PRO A 83 14.85 -4.30 1.85
N PHE A 84 14.12 -4.98 2.74
CA PHE A 84 13.50 -4.35 3.92
C PHE A 84 14.54 -3.91 4.96
N ARG A 85 15.68 -4.60 5.01
CA ARG A 85 16.83 -4.28 5.86
C ARG A 85 18.09 -4.26 5.01
N PRO A 86 19.11 -3.47 5.39
CA PRO A 86 20.40 -3.48 4.70
C PRO A 86 20.95 -4.90 4.55
N VAL A 87 21.40 -5.25 3.34
CA VAL A 87 21.97 -6.57 3.04
C VAL A 87 23.50 -6.48 2.96
N GLY A 88 24.20 -7.39 3.63
CA GLY A 88 25.65 -7.46 3.60
C GLY A 88 26.18 -8.19 2.36
N ARG A 89 25.34 -8.98 1.68
CA ARG A 89 25.69 -9.72 0.45
C ARG A 89 24.42 -9.97 -0.37
N ILE A 90 24.57 -10.06 -1.69
CA ILE A 90 23.50 -10.43 -2.63
C ILE A 90 23.92 -11.74 -3.29
N THR A 91 23.25 -12.82 -2.93
CA THR A 91 23.48 -14.18 -3.40
C THR A 91 22.13 -14.87 -3.63
N ASP A 92 22.08 -15.95 -4.37
CA ASP A 92 20.86 -16.69 -4.71
C ASP A 92 20.40 -17.68 -3.60
N ASP A 93 21.12 -17.73 -2.49
CA ASP A 93 20.79 -18.58 -1.34
C ASP A 93 19.69 -18.00 -0.42
N SER A 94 19.18 -16.81 -0.76
CA SER A 94 18.05 -16.17 -0.07
C SER A 94 17.03 -15.62 -1.06
N ALA A 95 15.74 -15.57 -0.66
CA ALA A 95 14.67 -15.02 -1.50
C ALA A 95 14.96 -13.56 -1.89
N THR A 96 15.39 -12.73 -0.94
CA THR A 96 15.77 -11.33 -1.20
C THR A 96 16.92 -11.22 -2.20
N GLY A 97 17.98 -12.00 -2.02
CA GLY A 97 19.14 -11.99 -2.91
C GLY A 97 18.78 -12.46 -4.31
N SER A 98 18.02 -13.56 -4.42
CA SER A 98 17.54 -14.09 -5.70
C SER A 98 16.73 -13.06 -6.48
N VAL A 99 15.76 -12.39 -5.83
CA VAL A 99 14.93 -11.33 -6.44
C VAL A 99 15.80 -10.14 -6.88
N LEU A 100 16.73 -9.69 -6.04
CA LEU A 100 17.62 -8.58 -6.38
C LEU A 100 18.51 -8.92 -7.57
N LEU A 101 19.11 -10.14 -7.61
CA LEU A 101 19.92 -10.59 -8.75
C LEU A 101 19.13 -10.63 -10.05
N GLU A 102 17.88 -11.11 -10.01
CA GLU A 102 17.00 -11.18 -11.17
C GLU A 102 16.66 -9.78 -11.70
N LEU A 103 16.20 -8.87 -10.84
CA LEU A 103 15.80 -7.53 -11.24
C LEU A 103 16.98 -6.65 -11.67
N VAL A 104 18.08 -6.67 -10.91
CA VAL A 104 19.32 -5.94 -11.27
C VAL A 104 19.91 -6.49 -12.57
N GLY A 105 19.94 -7.82 -12.76
CA GLY A 105 20.39 -8.46 -13.98
C GLY A 105 19.56 -8.07 -15.21
N ALA A 106 18.25 -7.83 -15.03
CA ALA A 106 17.35 -7.35 -16.07
C ALA A 106 17.38 -5.81 -16.24
N GLY A 107 18.13 -5.09 -15.41
CA GLY A 107 18.18 -3.62 -15.43
C GLY A 107 16.89 -2.95 -14.98
N ILE A 108 16.12 -3.58 -14.07
CA ILE A 108 14.85 -3.10 -13.55
C ILE A 108 15.10 -2.32 -12.26
N ALA A 109 14.61 -1.08 -12.18
CA ALA A 109 14.65 -0.26 -10.97
C ALA A 109 13.61 -0.71 -9.94
N ILE A 110 13.85 -0.43 -8.65
CA ILE A 110 12.92 -0.70 -7.55
C ILE A 110 12.68 0.59 -6.77
N TRP A 111 11.41 0.96 -6.64
CA TRP A 111 10.93 2.03 -5.77
C TRP A 111 9.97 1.46 -4.73
N SER A 112 10.00 2.03 -3.51
CA SER A 112 9.01 1.75 -2.48
C SER A 112 8.48 3.03 -1.87
N SER A 113 7.15 3.10 -1.67
CA SER A 113 6.50 4.19 -0.96
C SER A 113 6.05 3.81 0.46
N HIS A 114 5.89 2.53 0.75
CA HIS A 114 5.57 1.88 2.04
C HIS A 114 4.77 2.79 2.99
N THR A 115 5.26 3.05 4.21
CA THR A 115 4.56 3.84 5.23
C THR A 115 4.28 5.29 4.81
N ALA A 116 5.03 5.83 3.83
CA ALA A 116 4.70 7.12 3.24
C ALA A 116 3.35 7.10 2.52
N TRP A 117 3.03 5.99 1.82
CA TRP A 117 1.74 5.86 1.14
C TRP A 117 0.61 5.48 2.10
N ASP A 118 0.89 4.76 3.17
CA ASP A 118 -0.09 4.55 4.24
C ASP A 118 -0.56 5.88 4.85
N SER A 119 0.37 6.83 4.97
CA SER A 119 0.14 8.13 5.60
C SER A 119 -0.36 9.20 4.64
N ALA A 120 -0.12 9.06 3.32
CA ALA A 120 -0.49 10.06 2.32
C ALA A 120 -2.01 10.27 2.23
N ALA A 121 -2.42 11.48 1.88
CA ALA A 121 -3.81 11.76 1.52
C ALA A 121 -4.21 10.99 0.26
N GLY A 122 -5.30 10.23 0.32
CA GLY A 122 -5.71 9.28 -0.71
C GLY A 122 -4.84 8.02 -0.78
N GLY A 123 -3.99 7.77 0.22
CA GLY A 123 -3.18 6.58 0.38
C GLY A 123 -3.99 5.35 0.79
N ILE A 124 -3.32 4.26 1.22
CA ILE A 124 -3.98 2.98 1.46
C ILE A 124 -5.06 3.09 2.53
N ASN A 125 -4.77 3.75 3.66
CA ASN A 125 -5.73 3.89 4.75
C ASN A 125 -6.97 4.70 4.35
N ASP A 126 -6.83 5.75 3.51
CA ASP A 126 -7.97 6.50 2.97
C ASP A 126 -8.81 5.64 2.02
N GLN A 127 -8.15 4.86 1.15
CA GLN A 127 -8.84 3.97 0.22
C GLN A 127 -9.60 2.89 0.98
N LEU A 128 -9.01 2.32 2.03
CA LEU A 128 -9.67 1.33 2.89
C LEU A 128 -10.87 1.97 3.61
N ALA A 129 -10.74 3.19 4.14
CA ALA A 129 -11.85 3.92 4.75
C ALA A 129 -13.00 4.13 3.75
N GLY A 130 -12.68 4.50 2.50
CA GLY A 130 -13.65 4.63 1.41
C GLY A 130 -14.35 3.31 1.07
N LEU A 131 -13.59 2.20 0.94
CA LEU A 131 -14.14 0.86 0.72
C LEU A 131 -15.11 0.43 1.83
N LEU A 132 -14.83 0.82 3.08
CA LEU A 132 -15.67 0.53 4.24
C LEU A 132 -16.80 1.55 4.41
N SER A 133 -16.88 2.56 3.54
CA SER A 133 -17.89 3.61 3.59
C SER A 133 -17.90 4.37 4.91
N LEU A 134 -16.73 4.59 5.53
CA LEU A 134 -16.64 5.38 6.75
C LEU A 134 -16.92 6.85 6.45
N GLU A 135 -17.62 7.49 7.38
CA GLU A 135 -17.97 8.93 7.29
C GLU A 135 -17.02 9.77 8.14
N HIS A 136 -16.82 11.04 7.76
CA HIS A 136 -16.00 12.00 8.48
C HIS A 136 -14.57 11.50 8.76
N VAL A 137 -13.95 10.95 7.73
CA VAL A 137 -12.61 10.35 7.82
C VAL A 137 -11.56 11.44 8.01
N VAL A 138 -10.70 11.26 9.02
CA VAL A 138 -9.55 12.11 9.33
C VAL A 138 -8.36 11.23 9.73
N PRO A 139 -7.10 11.71 9.62
CA PRO A 139 -5.96 10.98 10.18
C PRO A 139 -6.09 10.77 11.70
N ILE A 140 -5.60 9.63 12.21
CA ILE A 140 -5.48 9.35 13.65
C ILE A 140 -4.47 10.31 14.27
N GLU A 141 -3.30 10.44 13.63
CA GLU A 141 -2.27 11.42 13.96
C GLU A 141 -2.00 12.25 12.70
N PRO A 142 -2.54 13.48 12.60
CA PRO A 142 -2.35 14.32 11.43
C PRO A 142 -0.91 14.79 11.31
N ASP A 143 -0.43 14.91 10.07
CA ASP A 143 0.84 15.52 9.75
C ASP A 143 0.80 17.04 10.01
N GLU A 144 1.89 17.59 10.54
CA GLU A 144 1.95 19.02 10.92
C GLU A 144 1.86 19.97 9.72
N ILE A 145 2.33 19.56 8.54
CA ILE A 145 2.37 20.40 7.34
C ILE A 145 1.15 20.15 6.45
N TYR A 146 0.70 18.88 6.35
CA TYR A 146 -0.43 18.46 5.53
C TYR A 146 -1.49 17.74 6.38
N PRO A 147 -2.41 18.48 7.03
CA PRO A 147 -3.36 17.91 8.01
C PRO A 147 -4.29 16.81 7.47
N LEU A 148 -4.41 16.66 6.14
CA LEU A 148 -5.15 15.56 5.50
C LEU A 148 -4.30 14.30 5.32
N ALA A 149 -2.98 14.39 5.51
CA ALA A 149 -2.05 13.28 5.60
C ALA A 149 -1.74 12.96 7.07
N GLY A 150 -1.11 11.81 7.33
CA GLY A 150 -0.70 11.40 8.66
C GLY A 150 -1.02 9.94 8.93
N PHE A 151 -0.66 9.48 10.11
CA PHE A 151 -0.79 8.09 10.50
C PHE A 151 -2.24 7.62 10.62
N GLY A 152 -2.57 6.50 10.01
CA GLY A 152 -3.87 5.84 10.08
C GLY A 152 -5.04 6.71 9.64
N ARG A 153 -6.26 6.21 9.79
CA ARG A 153 -7.49 6.99 9.57
C ARG A 153 -8.51 6.65 10.65
N ALA A 154 -9.32 7.62 11.03
CA ALA A 154 -10.45 7.44 11.93
C ALA A 154 -11.71 8.04 11.31
N GLY A 155 -12.82 7.31 11.35
CA GLY A 155 -14.10 7.72 10.81
C GLY A 155 -15.28 7.08 11.55
N ALA A 156 -16.49 7.50 11.26
CA ALA A 156 -17.69 6.90 11.83
C ALA A 156 -18.13 5.70 10.96
N ALA A 157 -18.49 4.59 11.60
CA ALA A 157 -19.15 3.50 10.90
C ALA A 157 -20.51 3.94 10.37
N PRO A 158 -20.93 3.54 9.15
CA PRO A 158 -22.26 3.82 8.65
C PRO A 158 -23.33 3.27 9.59
N ALA A 159 -24.34 4.10 9.91
CA ALA A 159 -25.45 3.71 10.75
C ALA A 159 -25.02 3.04 12.07
N LYS A 160 -25.93 2.37 12.75
CA LYS A 160 -25.71 1.72 14.04
C LYS A 160 -25.13 0.28 13.91
N TRP A 161 -24.09 0.10 13.09
CA TRP A 161 -23.51 -1.23 12.93
C TRP A 161 -22.88 -1.74 14.23
N SER A 162 -23.05 -3.04 14.47
CA SER A 162 -22.24 -3.78 15.45
C SER A 162 -20.85 -4.07 14.87
N VAL A 163 -19.90 -4.43 15.72
CA VAL A 163 -18.57 -4.90 15.30
C VAL A 163 -18.68 -6.10 14.37
N GLU A 164 -19.62 -7.01 14.60
CA GLU A 164 -19.86 -8.16 13.71
C GLU A 164 -20.34 -7.73 12.33
N GLN A 165 -21.25 -6.76 12.24
CA GLN A 165 -21.72 -6.24 10.94
C GLN A 165 -20.60 -5.52 10.20
N LEU A 166 -19.78 -4.72 10.90
CA LEU A 166 -18.57 -4.14 10.33
C LEU A 166 -17.63 -5.23 9.81
N ALA A 167 -17.33 -6.26 10.62
CA ALA A 167 -16.45 -7.36 10.24
C ALA A 167 -16.94 -8.10 8.98
N ARG A 168 -18.24 -8.38 8.88
CA ARG A 168 -18.86 -8.97 7.67
C ARG A 168 -18.74 -8.05 6.45
N HIS A 169 -18.96 -6.74 6.65
CA HIS A 169 -18.81 -5.75 5.59
C HIS A 169 -17.37 -5.69 5.08
N VAL A 170 -16.39 -5.61 5.99
CA VAL A 170 -14.95 -5.64 5.67
C VAL A 170 -14.61 -6.89 4.86
N ALA A 171 -15.02 -8.08 5.35
CA ALA A 171 -14.77 -9.33 4.64
C ALA A 171 -15.34 -9.33 3.22
N SER A 172 -16.57 -8.85 3.06
CA SER A 172 -17.24 -8.74 1.75
C SER A 172 -16.54 -7.76 0.82
N ARG A 173 -16.15 -6.58 1.31
CA ARG A 173 -15.51 -5.53 0.49
C ARG A 173 -14.11 -5.91 0.02
N LEU A 174 -13.38 -6.66 0.83
CA LEU A 174 -12.03 -7.14 0.51
C LEU A 174 -12.02 -8.54 -0.11
N GLY A 175 -13.19 -9.19 -0.24
CA GLY A 175 -13.29 -10.51 -0.87
C GLY A 175 -12.63 -11.64 -0.07
N VAL A 176 -12.44 -11.46 1.25
CA VAL A 176 -11.83 -12.47 2.11
C VAL A 176 -12.86 -13.44 2.67
N LYS A 177 -12.45 -14.70 2.90
CA LYS A 177 -13.35 -15.76 3.40
C LYS A 177 -13.72 -15.61 4.87
N GLY A 178 -12.96 -14.82 5.63
CA GLY A 178 -13.19 -14.58 7.04
C GLY A 178 -12.26 -13.51 7.57
N VAL A 179 -12.59 -13.00 8.75
CA VAL A 179 -11.79 -12.03 9.50
C VAL A 179 -11.73 -12.46 10.95
N GLN A 180 -10.68 -12.09 11.68
CA GLN A 180 -10.59 -12.30 13.10
C GLN A 180 -11.19 -11.10 13.84
N VAL A 181 -11.92 -11.37 14.94
CA VAL A 181 -12.49 -10.32 15.79
C VAL A 181 -11.98 -10.53 17.21
N ALA A 182 -11.43 -9.47 17.82
CA ALA A 182 -11.16 -9.43 19.25
C ALA A 182 -12.14 -8.46 19.94
N GLY A 183 -12.64 -8.83 21.12
CA GLY A 183 -13.65 -8.10 21.88
C GLY A 183 -15.08 -8.56 21.60
N ASP A 184 -16.06 -7.84 22.17
CA ASP A 184 -17.49 -8.18 21.99
C ASP A 184 -17.98 -7.77 20.59
N ALA A 185 -18.25 -8.75 19.75
CA ALA A 185 -18.72 -8.55 18.37
C ALA A 185 -20.12 -7.91 18.29
N ARG A 186 -20.93 -7.97 19.36
CA ARG A 186 -22.31 -7.44 19.41
C ARG A 186 -22.36 -5.95 19.78
N ARG A 187 -21.28 -5.39 20.34
CA ARG A 187 -21.23 -3.98 20.70
C ARG A 187 -21.29 -3.08 19.44
N PRO A 188 -21.74 -1.81 19.56
CA PRO A 188 -21.65 -0.85 18.47
C PRO A 188 -20.20 -0.71 17.96
N ALA A 189 -19.99 -0.67 16.67
CA ALA A 189 -18.69 -0.42 16.05
C ALA A 189 -18.15 0.99 16.36
N GLY A 190 -19.06 1.97 16.50
CA GLY A 190 -18.76 3.33 16.92
C GLY A 190 -17.81 4.04 15.94
N ARG A 191 -16.83 4.76 16.49
CA ARG A 191 -15.76 5.38 15.72
C ARG A 191 -14.72 4.30 15.40
N VAL A 192 -14.41 4.17 14.10
CA VAL A 192 -13.53 3.13 13.57
C VAL A 192 -12.18 3.74 13.23
N GLY A 193 -11.11 3.21 13.84
CA GLY A 193 -9.74 3.44 13.42
C GLY A 193 -9.34 2.45 12.34
N ILE A 194 -8.57 2.88 11.37
CA ILE A 194 -7.96 2.04 10.32
C ILE A 194 -6.45 2.20 10.36
N VAL A 195 -5.76 1.09 10.47
CA VAL A 195 -4.31 0.98 10.29
C VAL A 195 -4.07 -0.31 9.49
N CYS A 196 -3.79 -0.17 8.18
CA CYS A 196 -3.51 -1.32 7.31
C CYS A 196 -2.25 -2.07 7.75
N GLY A 197 -2.02 -3.26 7.22
CA GLY A 197 -0.87 -4.07 7.55
C GLY A 197 -0.80 -4.49 9.02
N SER A 198 0.31 -4.24 9.67
CA SER A 198 0.58 -4.62 11.09
C SER A 198 0.21 -3.52 12.08
N GLY A 199 -1.08 -3.21 12.23
CA GLY A 199 -1.57 -2.16 13.13
C GLY A 199 -1.63 -2.52 14.62
N GLY A 200 -1.13 -3.69 15.01
CA GLY A 200 -1.22 -4.16 16.41
C GLY A 200 -0.46 -3.31 17.44
N GLU A 201 0.50 -2.50 17.02
CA GLU A 201 1.24 -1.57 17.89
C GLU A 201 0.57 -0.20 18.01
N SER A 202 -0.53 0.04 17.28
CA SER A 202 -1.20 1.34 17.19
C SER A 202 -2.37 1.49 18.17
N ILE A 203 -2.59 0.54 19.08
CA ILE A 203 -3.73 0.50 20.00
C ILE A 203 -3.85 1.78 20.81
N ALA A 204 -2.73 2.28 21.33
CA ALA A 204 -2.70 3.50 22.16
C ALA A 204 -3.14 4.73 21.34
N ALA A 205 -2.58 4.93 20.14
CA ALA A 205 -2.93 6.04 19.24
C ALA A 205 -4.40 5.98 18.80
N VAL A 206 -4.88 4.79 18.42
CA VAL A 206 -6.28 4.55 18.03
C VAL A 206 -7.24 4.87 19.17
N LYS A 207 -6.91 4.47 20.41
CA LYS A 207 -7.71 4.83 21.61
C LYS A 207 -7.68 6.32 21.89
N GLN A 208 -6.52 6.96 21.80
CA GLN A 208 -6.38 8.40 22.01
C GLN A 208 -7.19 9.21 21.00
N ALA A 209 -7.32 8.71 19.75
CA ALA A 209 -8.19 9.28 18.73
C ALA A 209 -9.70 9.06 19.00
N GLY A 210 -10.07 8.44 20.13
CA GLY A 210 -11.44 8.19 20.52
C GLY A 210 -12.12 7.07 19.73
N CYS A 211 -11.37 6.14 19.15
CA CYS A 211 -11.95 5.03 18.41
C CYS A 211 -12.46 3.93 19.35
N ASP A 212 -13.55 3.28 18.92
CA ASP A 212 -14.18 2.14 19.58
C ASP A 212 -13.75 0.81 18.95
N THR A 213 -13.40 0.82 17.65
CA THR A 213 -13.03 -0.36 16.89
C THR A 213 -11.80 -0.03 16.03
N LEU A 214 -10.84 -0.96 15.96
CA LEU A 214 -9.71 -0.92 15.02
C LEU A 214 -9.94 -1.94 13.91
N VAL A 215 -9.82 -1.52 12.65
CA VAL A 215 -9.67 -2.39 11.48
C VAL A 215 -8.20 -2.39 11.08
N THR A 216 -7.59 -3.57 11.01
CA THR A 216 -6.16 -3.74 10.68
C THR A 216 -5.93 -5.00 9.87
N GLY A 217 -4.75 -5.13 9.25
CA GLY A 217 -4.36 -6.37 8.57
C GLY A 217 -4.15 -7.51 9.55
N GLU A 218 -3.29 -7.32 10.54
CA GLU A 218 -2.95 -8.36 11.50
C GLU A 218 -2.71 -7.83 12.91
N ILE A 219 -2.94 -8.69 13.90
CA ILE A 219 -2.67 -8.41 15.30
C ILE A 219 -2.20 -9.68 16.01
N LYS A 220 -1.16 -9.56 16.83
CA LYS A 220 -0.68 -10.64 17.69
C LYS A 220 -1.58 -10.83 18.90
N LEU A 221 -1.55 -12.02 19.53
CA LEU A 221 -2.35 -12.33 20.72
C LEU A 221 -2.23 -11.26 21.82
N HIS A 222 -1.02 -10.86 22.17
CA HIS A 222 -0.83 -9.87 23.24
C HIS A 222 -1.44 -8.51 22.89
N GLY A 223 -1.31 -8.03 21.62
CA GLY A 223 -1.99 -6.82 21.16
C GLY A 223 -3.51 -6.95 21.21
N ALA A 224 -4.07 -8.11 20.84
CA ALA A 224 -5.50 -8.35 20.95
C ALA A 224 -6.00 -8.30 22.40
N LEU A 225 -5.23 -8.87 23.34
CA LEU A 225 -5.54 -8.81 24.78
C LEU A 225 -5.47 -7.36 25.31
N GLU A 226 -4.46 -6.60 24.90
CA GLU A 226 -4.31 -5.18 25.25
C GLU A 226 -5.49 -4.35 24.70
N ALA A 227 -5.84 -4.53 23.43
CA ALA A 227 -6.98 -3.85 22.82
C ALA A 227 -8.28 -4.10 23.59
N VAL A 228 -8.56 -5.38 23.90
CA VAL A 228 -9.76 -5.76 24.67
C VAL A 228 -9.75 -5.15 26.07
N ALA A 229 -8.61 -5.19 26.76
CA ALA A 229 -8.45 -4.57 28.08
C ALA A 229 -8.66 -3.04 28.04
N ALA A 230 -8.25 -2.38 26.93
CA ALA A 230 -8.49 -0.96 26.68
C ALA A 230 -9.93 -0.65 26.22
N GLY A 231 -10.81 -1.65 26.12
CA GLY A 231 -12.17 -1.47 25.61
C GLY A 231 -12.26 -1.19 24.10
N LEU A 232 -11.23 -1.57 23.32
CA LEU A 232 -11.19 -1.46 21.88
C LEU A 232 -11.52 -2.82 21.25
N ALA A 233 -12.49 -2.87 20.33
CA ALA A 233 -12.68 -4.05 19.49
C ALA A 233 -11.68 -4.02 18.33
N VAL A 234 -11.28 -5.19 17.82
CA VAL A 234 -10.40 -5.28 16.65
C VAL A 234 -11.00 -6.20 15.60
N VAL A 235 -10.91 -5.79 14.33
CA VAL A 235 -11.22 -6.60 13.15
C VAL A 235 -9.93 -6.74 12.35
N ALA A 236 -9.32 -7.93 12.34
CA ALA A 236 -8.11 -8.22 11.58
C ALA A 236 -8.46 -9.03 10.32
N VAL A 237 -8.07 -8.50 9.15
CA VAL A 237 -8.56 -8.96 7.83
C VAL A 237 -7.53 -9.76 7.03
N GLY A 238 -6.31 -9.84 7.49
CA GLY A 238 -5.14 -10.33 6.77
C GLY A 238 -4.30 -9.16 6.22
N HIS A 239 -2.98 -9.24 6.41
CA HIS A 239 -2.04 -8.19 6.00
C HIS A 239 -2.21 -7.89 4.49
N HIS A 240 -2.01 -8.91 3.66
CA HIS A 240 -2.16 -8.80 2.21
C HIS A 240 -3.51 -8.19 1.79
N ALA A 241 -4.61 -8.65 2.38
CA ALA A 241 -5.95 -8.17 2.03
C ALA A 241 -6.18 -6.70 2.39
N SER A 242 -5.54 -6.22 3.46
CA SER A 242 -5.68 -4.82 3.92
C SER A 242 -4.94 -3.80 3.03
N GLU A 243 -4.06 -4.25 2.10
CA GLU A 243 -3.16 -3.38 1.34
C GLU A 243 -3.16 -3.66 -0.16
N ARG A 244 -3.23 -4.94 -0.58
CA ARG A 244 -3.04 -5.34 -1.99
C ARG A 244 -3.97 -4.64 -2.97
N PHE A 245 -5.22 -4.39 -2.57
CA PHE A 245 -6.24 -3.74 -3.41
C PHE A 245 -5.81 -2.34 -3.90
N ALA A 246 -4.88 -1.69 -3.21
CA ALA A 246 -4.45 -0.34 -3.53
C ALA A 246 -3.40 -0.30 -4.67
N MET A 247 -2.83 -1.44 -5.08
CA MET A 247 -1.79 -1.47 -6.12
C MET A 247 -2.32 -1.05 -7.49
N GLU A 248 -3.55 -1.36 -7.83
CA GLU A 248 -4.23 -0.90 -9.03
C GLU A 248 -4.40 0.62 -9.03
N THR A 249 -4.71 1.20 -7.87
CA THR A 249 -4.82 2.66 -7.70
C THR A 249 -3.46 3.34 -7.87
N MET A 250 -2.39 2.77 -7.32
CA MET A 250 -1.03 3.30 -7.51
C MET A 250 -0.65 3.30 -9.00
N ALA A 251 -0.90 2.19 -9.70
CA ALA A 251 -0.65 2.08 -11.14
C ALA A 251 -1.42 3.14 -11.94
N ALA A 252 -2.69 3.32 -11.64
CA ALA A 252 -3.55 4.30 -12.31
C ALA A 252 -3.08 5.75 -12.05
N ARG A 253 -2.80 6.11 -10.79
CA ARG A 253 -2.30 7.44 -10.41
C ARG A 253 -0.96 7.76 -11.05
N LEU A 254 -0.06 6.77 -11.11
CA LEU A 254 1.23 6.95 -11.75
C LEU A 254 1.09 7.15 -13.26
N ALA A 255 0.23 6.37 -13.93
CA ALA A 255 -0.04 6.53 -15.36
C ALA A 255 -0.65 7.91 -15.69
N GLU A 256 -1.54 8.42 -14.81
CA GLU A 256 -2.11 9.76 -14.94
C GLU A 256 -1.05 10.86 -14.75
N ALA A 257 -0.19 10.72 -13.73
CA ALA A 257 0.84 11.69 -13.42
C ALA A 257 1.98 11.73 -14.46
N VAL A 258 2.21 10.61 -15.19
CA VAL A 258 3.30 10.48 -16.16
C VAL A 258 2.75 9.99 -17.50
N PRO A 259 2.19 10.89 -18.34
CA PRO A 259 1.70 10.52 -19.67
C PRO A 259 2.76 9.84 -20.53
N GLY A 260 2.41 8.72 -21.15
CA GLY A 260 3.30 7.88 -21.94
C GLY A 260 3.92 6.70 -21.17
N LEU A 261 3.80 6.66 -19.84
CA LEU A 261 4.21 5.51 -19.04
C LEU A 261 3.11 4.45 -19.02
N THR A 262 3.44 3.21 -19.36
CA THR A 262 2.53 2.06 -19.21
C THR A 262 2.62 1.54 -17.80
N CYS A 263 1.53 1.58 -17.03
CA CYS A 263 1.48 1.09 -15.67
C CYS A 263 0.47 -0.05 -15.50
N TRP A 264 0.80 -1.04 -14.67
CA TRP A 264 -0.12 -2.11 -14.27
C TRP A 264 0.25 -2.64 -12.90
N ALA A 265 -0.73 -3.22 -12.19
CA ALA A 265 -0.49 -3.98 -10.97
C ALA A 265 -0.11 -5.43 -11.31
N SER A 266 0.79 -6.02 -10.52
CA SER A 266 1.20 -7.43 -10.67
C SER A 266 -0.01 -8.36 -10.68
N ARG A 267 0.00 -9.34 -11.58
CA ARG A 267 -1.03 -10.37 -11.74
C ARG A 267 -0.62 -11.70 -11.12
N ASP A 268 0.68 -11.91 -10.95
CA ASP A 268 1.24 -13.13 -10.35
C ASP A 268 1.39 -13.02 -8.83
N GLU A 269 1.08 -11.83 -8.27
CA GLU A 269 1.08 -11.62 -6.83
C GLU A 269 -0.14 -12.29 -6.19
N ALA A 270 0.10 -13.08 -5.16
CA ALA A 270 -0.93 -13.79 -4.42
C ALA A 270 -0.66 -13.74 -2.91
N ASP A 271 -1.73 -13.78 -2.11
CA ASP A 271 -1.61 -13.98 -0.68
C ASP A 271 -0.98 -15.35 -0.40
N PRO A 272 0.15 -15.43 0.31
CA PRO A 272 0.74 -16.72 0.67
C PRO A 272 -0.09 -17.48 1.72
N LEU A 273 -1.00 -16.78 2.41
CA LEU A 273 -1.89 -17.37 3.41
C LEU A 273 -3.27 -17.65 2.81
N HIS A 274 -3.81 -18.81 3.09
CA HIS A 274 -5.15 -19.19 2.63
C HIS A 274 -5.94 -19.91 3.72
N TRP A 275 -7.24 -19.70 3.71
CA TRP A 275 -8.15 -20.33 4.65
C TRP A 275 -8.41 -21.76 4.23
N VAL A 276 -8.23 -22.70 5.15
CA VAL A 276 -8.66 -24.10 5.01
C VAL A 276 -9.91 -24.26 5.84
N ALA A 277 -11.04 -24.62 5.21
CA ALA A 277 -12.27 -24.95 5.94
C ALA A 277 -12.07 -26.30 6.67
N PRO A 278 -12.71 -26.49 7.85
CA PRO A 278 -12.68 -27.76 8.59
C PRO A 278 -13.39 -28.88 7.83
#